data_a50a215157824fdde4500e734ce458d4
#
_entry.id   a50a215157824fdde4500e734ce458d4
#
_cell.length_a   1.000
_cell.length_b   1.000
_cell.length_c   1.000
_cell.angle_alpha   90.00
_cell.angle_beta   90.00
_cell.angle_gamma   90.00
#
_symmetry.space_group_name_H-M   'P 1'
#
loop_
_entity.id
_entity.type
_entity.pdbx_description
1 polymer ?
#
loop_
_entity_poly.entity_id
_entity_poly.type
_entity_poly.pdbx_seq_one_letter_code
_entity_poly.pdbx_strand_id
1 'polypeptide(L)'
;MAATWTAYAAGVTHAASNKVYAQIFATASNTQIIQIRRIWLINAQSAAVTGVISGTISIGSFSTAASAGTPTTITPVAHDTNNAAVNANITINSGNTTNGTAVNVYRTIPFGSDEPATGTFKLENFYSTPSTALIWDAGFEDTRISPLTIPASTAGGICVYGTMTAVGNIDVAIEFTLT
;
A
#
# COMPACT_ATOMS: atom_id res chain seq x y z
N MET A 1 -20.39 11.71 10.00
CA MET A 1 -19.20 12.23 9.30
C MET A 1 -18.30 11.03 9.06
N ALA A 2 -17.76 10.84 7.85
CA ALA A 2 -16.88 9.71 7.59
C ALA A 2 -15.55 9.89 8.35
N ALA A 3 -15.12 8.87 9.07
CA ALA A 3 -13.86 8.89 9.79
C ALA A 3 -12.70 8.62 8.83
N THR A 4 -11.67 9.46 8.82
CA THR A 4 -10.49 9.35 7.96
C THR A 4 -9.30 8.78 8.72
N TRP A 5 -8.57 7.89 8.09
CA TRP A 5 -7.44 7.14 8.63
C TRP A 5 -6.29 7.07 7.63
N THR A 6 -5.07 6.97 8.14
CA THR A 6 -3.90 6.60 7.36
C THR A 6 -3.29 5.30 7.89
N ALA A 7 -3.13 4.33 7.01
CA ALA A 7 -2.32 3.13 7.25
C ALA A 7 -0.96 3.33 6.58
N TYR A 8 0.13 3.25 7.35
CA TYR A 8 1.48 3.45 6.86
C TYR A 8 2.33 2.20 7.06
N ALA A 9 2.71 1.58 5.95
CA ALA A 9 3.62 0.44 5.90
C ALA A 9 5.04 0.94 5.65
N ALA A 10 5.88 0.92 6.68
CA ALA A 10 7.25 1.42 6.61
C ALA A 10 8.24 0.30 6.29
N GLY A 11 9.24 0.59 5.47
CA GLY A 11 10.40 -0.25 5.22
C GLY A 11 10.07 -1.64 4.66
N VAL A 12 9.03 -1.76 3.86
CA VAL A 12 8.62 -3.05 3.29
C VAL A 12 9.64 -3.48 2.25
N THR A 13 10.30 -4.60 2.51
CA THR A 13 11.30 -5.15 1.59
C THR A 13 10.60 -5.69 0.35
N HIS A 14 11.00 -5.21 -0.82
CA HIS A 14 10.65 -5.81 -2.11
C HIS A 14 11.74 -6.76 -2.62
N ALA A 15 11.39 -7.66 -3.51
CA ALA A 15 12.31 -8.67 -4.05
C ALA A 15 11.86 -9.10 -5.46
N ALA A 16 12.61 -10.02 -6.06
CA ALA A 16 12.28 -10.64 -7.35
C ALA A 16 11.03 -11.52 -7.29
N SER A 17 10.62 -11.97 -6.10
CA SER A 17 9.36 -12.67 -5.89
C SER A 17 8.24 -11.68 -5.55
N ASN A 18 6.99 -12.09 -5.80
CA ASN A 18 5.83 -11.28 -5.45
C ASN A 18 5.83 -10.88 -3.96
N LYS A 19 5.45 -9.64 -3.70
CA LYS A 19 5.35 -9.07 -2.36
C LYS A 19 4.11 -8.20 -2.26
N VAL A 20 3.36 -8.35 -1.16
CA VAL A 20 2.28 -7.43 -0.79
C VAL A 20 2.89 -6.34 0.09
N TYR A 21 2.93 -5.14 -0.44
CA TYR A 21 3.50 -3.97 0.26
C TYR A 21 2.55 -3.42 1.31
N ALA A 22 1.25 -3.44 1.01
CA ALA A 22 0.20 -3.14 1.98
C ALA A 22 -1.12 -3.79 1.56
N GLN A 23 -1.89 -4.27 2.52
CA GLN A 23 -3.28 -4.65 2.29
C GLN A 23 -4.19 -4.10 3.39
N ILE A 24 -5.42 -3.82 2.99
CA ILE A 24 -6.57 -3.64 3.88
C ILE A 24 -7.58 -4.71 3.48
N PHE A 25 -7.89 -5.63 4.40
CA PHE A 25 -8.80 -6.74 4.16
C PHE A 25 -9.86 -6.79 5.26
N ALA A 26 -11.12 -6.89 4.87
CA ALA A 26 -12.25 -7.06 5.77
C ALA A 26 -12.83 -8.47 5.66
N THR A 27 -13.18 -9.07 6.79
CA THR A 27 -13.96 -10.32 6.80
C THR A 27 -15.45 -10.02 6.58
N ALA A 28 -16.24 -11.06 6.29
CA ALA A 28 -17.69 -10.92 6.15
C ALA A 28 -18.42 -10.42 7.42
N SER A 29 -17.76 -10.47 8.58
CA SER A 29 -18.29 -9.94 9.84
C SER A 29 -18.00 -8.45 10.05
N ASN A 30 -17.31 -7.80 9.11
CA ASN A 30 -17.09 -6.37 9.18
C ASN A 30 -18.38 -5.59 8.91
N THR A 31 -18.65 -4.60 9.75
CA THR A 31 -19.84 -3.76 9.66
C THR A 31 -19.58 -2.38 9.05
N GLN A 32 -18.32 -2.04 8.78
CA GLN A 32 -17.91 -0.75 8.25
C GLN A 32 -17.67 -0.83 6.74
N ILE A 33 -18.05 0.19 6.01
CA ILE A 33 -17.65 0.36 4.60
C ILE A 33 -16.30 1.05 4.59
N ILE A 34 -15.33 0.46 3.88
CA ILE A 34 -13.99 1.01 3.75
C ILE A 34 -13.85 1.61 2.36
N GLN A 35 -13.48 2.87 2.28
CA GLN A 35 -13.27 3.58 1.02
C GLN A 35 -11.84 4.07 0.94
N ILE A 36 -11.05 3.48 0.03
CA ILE A 36 -9.67 3.89 -0.23
C ILE A 36 -9.69 5.19 -1.03
N ARG A 37 -9.12 6.24 -0.46
CA ARG A 37 -9.08 7.58 -1.04
C ARG A 37 -7.79 7.83 -1.80
N ARG A 38 -6.66 7.59 -1.17
CA ARG A 38 -5.33 7.80 -1.76
C ARG A 38 -4.37 6.68 -1.42
N ILE A 39 -3.46 6.40 -2.33
CA ILE A 39 -2.35 5.48 -2.11
C ILE A 39 -1.08 6.15 -2.60
N TRP A 40 -0.10 6.23 -1.70
CA TRP A 40 1.21 6.80 -1.93
C TRP A 40 2.26 5.69 -1.92
N LEU A 41 3.22 5.76 -2.84
CA LEU A 41 4.47 5.02 -2.77
C LEU A 41 5.57 6.00 -2.39
N ILE A 42 6.42 5.58 -1.47
CA ILE A 42 7.52 6.38 -0.98
C ILE A 42 8.77 5.51 -1.11
N ASN A 43 9.79 6.02 -1.80
CA ASN A 43 11.06 5.33 -1.88
C ASN A 43 11.76 5.40 -0.52
N ALA A 44 11.88 4.26 0.15
CA ALA A 44 12.49 4.14 1.47
C ALA A 44 13.89 3.53 1.41
N GLN A 45 14.50 3.49 0.22
CA GLN A 45 15.83 2.94 0.04
C GLN A 45 16.88 3.77 0.79
N SER A 46 17.44 3.22 1.85
CA SER A 46 18.43 3.88 2.72
C SER A 46 19.85 3.35 2.55
N ALA A 47 20.04 2.27 1.80
CA ALA A 47 21.34 1.66 1.56
C ALA A 47 21.57 1.51 0.05
N ALA A 48 22.84 1.50 -0.36
CA ALA A 48 23.19 1.24 -1.75
C ALA A 48 22.71 -0.15 -2.18
N VAL A 49 22.11 -0.22 -3.37
CA VAL A 49 21.72 -1.46 -4.04
C VAL A 49 22.61 -1.63 -5.26
N THR A 50 23.02 -2.83 -5.58
CA THR A 50 23.82 -3.07 -6.78
C THR A 50 22.91 -3.14 -8.00
N GLY A 51 22.94 -2.11 -8.85
CA GLY A 51 22.21 -2.04 -10.10
C GLY A 51 20.84 -1.35 -9.99
N VAL A 52 20.18 -1.25 -11.13
CA VAL A 52 18.86 -0.62 -11.24
C VAL A 52 17.79 -1.57 -10.70
N ILE A 53 16.99 -1.06 -9.76
CA ILE A 53 15.78 -1.73 -9.32
C ILE A 53 14.68 -1.36 -10.31
N SER A 54 14.09 -2.36 -10.95
CA SER A 54 12.93 -2.16 -11.82
C SER A 54 11.88 -3.23 -11.56
N GLY A 55 10.64 -2.93 -11.85
CA GLY A 55 9.56 -3.88 -11.67
C GLY A 55 8.19 -3.25 -11.89
N THR A 56 7.18 -3.90 -11.36
CA THR A 56 5.81 -3.41 -11.45
C THR A 56 5.16 -3.42 -10.08
N ILE A 57 4.33 -2.41 -9.84
CA ILE A 57 3.46 -2.31 -8.68
C ILE A 57 2.02 -2.26 -9.15
N SER A 58 1.19 -3.11 -8.59
CA SER A 58 -0.22 -3.21 -8.93
C SER A 58 -1.12 -2.88 -7.74
N ILE A 59 -2.27 -2.30 -8.03
CA ILE A 59 -3.37 -2.11 -7.09
C ILE A 59 -4.49 -3.03 -7.54
N GLY A 60 -4.94 -3.91 -6.64
CA GLY A 60 -6.01 -4.87 -6.96
C GLY A 60 -6.94 -5.15 -5.80
N SER A 61 -8.13 -5.65 -6.13
CA SER A 61 -9.08 -6.18 -5.15
C SER A 61 -9.00 -7.70 -5.09
N PHE A 62 -9.23 -8.23 -3.89
CA PHE A 62 -9.11 -9.64 -3.57
C PHE A 62 -10.27 -10.11 -2.73
N SER A 63 -10.74 -11.34 -2.98
CA SER A 63 -11.81 -11.99 -2.21
C SER A 63 -11.30 -12.76 -0.99
N THR A 64 -9.99 -13.05 -0.93
CA THR A 64 -9.31 -13.64 0.23
C THR A 64 -8.11 -12.81 0.63
N ALA A 65 -7.76 -12.82 1.90
CA ALA A 65 -6.59 -12.09 2.41
C ALA A 65 -5.29 -12.63 1.81
N ALA A 66 -4.31 -11.76 1.64
CA ALA A 66 -2.95 -12.16 1.36
C ALA A 66 -2.38 -12.97 2.54
N SER A 67 -1.49 -13.89 2.23
CA SER A 67 -0.95 -14.85 3.20
C SER A 67 0.54 -15.11 2.98
N ALA A 68 1.09 -16.00 3.78
CA ALA A 68 2.50 -16.41 3.79
C ALA A 68 3.49 -15.23 3.99
N GLY A 69 4.75 -15.56 4.11
CA GLY A 69 5.79 -14.59 4.45
C GLY A 69 5.82 -14.25 5.94
N THR A 70 6.29 -13.06 6.25
CA THR A 70 6.32 -12.51 7.62
C THR A 70 5.50 -11.22 7.64
N PRO A 71 4.19 -11.32 7.81
CA PRO A 71 3.33 -10.14 7.79
C PRO A 71 3.59 -9.26 9.00
N THR A 72 3.64 -7.96 8.76
CA THR A 72 3.71 -6.94 9.81
C THR A 72 2.35 -6.26 9.90
N THR A 73 1.74 -6.30 11.08
CA THR A 73 0.49 -5.59 11.35
C THR A 73 0.73 -4.09 11.32
N ILE A 74 -0.14 -3.36 10.64
CA ILE A 74 -0.12 -1.92 10.56
C ILE A 74 -1.25 -1.39 11.43
N THR A 75 -0.91 -0.53 12.39
CA THR A 75 -1.90 0.20 13.19
C THR A 75 -2.24 1.50 12.47
N PRO A 76 -3.45 1.68 11.96
CA PRO A 76 -3.82 2.91 11.29
C PRO A 76 -3.94 4.06 12.28
N VAL A 77 -3.62 5.26 11.82
CA VAL A 77 -3.70 6.50 12.60
C VAL A 77 -4.91 7.29 12.14
N ALA A 78 -5.77 7.66 13.08
CA ALA A 78 -6.94 8.50 12.83
C ALA A 78 -6.51 9.95 12.55
N HIS A 79 -7.17 10.61 11.60
CA HIS A 79 -6.97 12.04 11.38
C HIS A 79 -7.67 12.89 12.45
N ASP A 80 -8.70 12.34 13.10
CA ASP A 80 -9.38 12.93 14.25
C ASP A 80 -9.37 11.90 15.39
N THR A 81 -8.86 12.30 16.55
CA THR A 81 -8.75 11.44 17.74
C THR A 81 -10.12 11.00 18.30
N ASN A 82 -11.21 11.65 17.91
CA ASN A 82 -12.57 11.27 18.27
C ASN A 82 -13.17 10.21 17.33
N ASN A 83 -12.46 9.80 16.29
CA ASN A 83 -12.93 8.75 15.39
C ASN A 83 -13.07 7.43 16.14
N ALA A 84 -14.17 6.72 15.88
CA ALA A 84 -14.34 5.36 16.38
C ALA A 84 -13.20 4.45 15.88
N ALA A 85 -12.78 3.52 16.71
CA ALA A 85 -11.69 2.57 16.34
C ALA A 85 -12.05 1.78 15.07
N VAL A 86 -11.02 1.40 14.33
CA VAL A 86 -11.15 0.48 13.20
C VAL A 86 -11.67 -0.85 13.73
N ASN A 87 -12.66 -1.41 13.03
CA ASN A 87 -13.28 -2.67 13.42
C ASN A 87 -12.24 -3.81 13.48
N ALA A 88 -12.32 -4.66 14.51
CA ALA A 88 -11.42 -5.81 14.68
C ALA A 88 -11.48 -6.84 13.51
N ASN A 89 -12.55 -6.81 12.72
CA ASN A 89 -12.71 -7.63 11.52
C ASN A 89 -12.00 -7.06 10.27
N ILE A 90 -11.27 -5.95 10.43
CA ILE A 90 -10.44 -5.34 9.39
C ILE A 90 -8.98 -5.62 9.73
N THR A 91 -8.30 -6.34 8.86
CA THR A 91 -6.87 -6.60 8.96
C THR A 91 -6.11 -5.63 8.05
N ILE A 92 -5.12 -4.95 8.60
CA ILE A 92 -4.21 -4.09 7.85
C ILE A 92 -2.80 -4.58 8.10
N ASN A 93 -2.11 -5.02 7.06
CA ASN A 93 -0.74 -5.53 7.18
C ASN A 93 0.07 -5.34 5.89
N SER A 94 1.35 -5.65 5.98
CA SER A 94 2.32 -5.66 4.87
C SER A 94 3.20 -6.91 4.96
N GLY A 95 4.00 -7.15 3.93
CA GLY A 95 5.04 -8.17 3.99
C GLY A 95 4.60 -9.59 3.60
N ASN A 96 3.35 -9.81 3.26
CA ASN A 96 2.90 -11.10 2.72
C ASN A 96 3.57 -11.41 1.37
N THR A 97 3.78 -12.68 1.07
CA THR A 97 4.42 -13.15 -0.17
C THR A 97 3.45 -13.82 -1.14
N THR A 98 2.26 -14.14 -0.69
CA THR A 98 1.20 -14.72 -1.52
C THR A 98 0.01 -13.77 -1.53
N ASN A 99 -0.40 -13.35 -2.72
CA ASN A 99 -1.63 -12.59 -2.90
C ASN A 99 -2.84 -13.45 -2.51
N GLY A 100 -3.91 -12.80 -2.10
CA GLY A 100 -5.21 -13.43 -2.03
C GLY A 100 -5.74 -13.80 -3.43
N THR A 101 -6.95 -14.34 -3.48
CA THR A 101 -7.64 -14.60 -4.75
C THR A 101 -8.04 -13.29 -5.40
N ALA A 102 -7.40 -12.95 -6.51
CA ALA A 102 -7.64 -11.69 -7.22
C ALA A 102 -9.05 -11.65 -7.81
N VAL A 103 -9.71 -10.50 -7.69
CA VAL A 103 -10.97 -10.18 -8.35
C VAL A 103 -10.74 -9.21 -9.51
N ASN A 104 -10.08 -8.08 -9.23
CA ASN A 104 -9.74 -7.09 -10.24
C ASN A 104 -8.33 -6.54 -10.02
N VAL A 105 -7.68 -6.14 -11.11
CA VAL A 105 -6.49 -5.30 -11.10
C VAL A 105 -6.90 -3.92 -11.62
N TYR A 106 -6.85 -2.91 -10.77
CA TYR A 106 -7.28 -1.56 -11.14
C TYR A 106 -6.20 -0.77 -11.86
N ARG A 107 -4.96 -0.97 -11.44
CA ARG A 107 -3.82 -0.27 -12.01
C ARG A 107 -2.55 -1.09 -11.84
N THR A 108 -1.71 -1.08 -12.88
CA THR A 108 -0.33 -1.56 -12.83
C THR A 108 0.56 -0.44 -13.33
N ILE A 109 1.58 -0.11 -12.56
CA ILE A 109 2.54 0.95 -12.88
C ILE A 109 3.95 0.37 -12.91
N PRO A 110 4.80 0.81 -13.83
CA PRO A 110 6.22 0.53 -13.75
C PRO A 110 6.81 1.27 -12.55
N PHE A 111 7.71 0.62 -11.85
CA PHE A 111 8.49 1.19 -10.77
C PHE A 111 9.97 1.04 -11.12
N GLY A 112 10.71 2.09 -10.89
CA GLY A 112 12.16 2.08 -11.04
C GLY A 112 12.82 2.94 -9.99
N SER A 113 13.92 2.47 -9.45
CA SER A 113 14.80 3.23 -8.58
C SER A 113 16.23 2.98 -9.04
N ASP A 114 16.96 4.05 -9.26
CA ASP A 114 18.37 3.95 -9.57
C ASP A 114 19.18 3.85 -8.27
N GLU A 115 20.34 3.22 -8.38
CA GLU A 115 21.27 3.04 -7.29
C GLU A 115 21.81 4.40 -6.80
N PRO A 116 21.70 4.74 -5.50
CA PRO A 116 22.57 5.77 -4.96
C PRO A 116 23.99 5.25 -5.03
N ALA A 117 24.85 5.94 -5.80
CA ALA A 117 26.23 5.55 -6.02
C ALA A 117 26.94 5.19 -4.71
N THR A 118 27.58 4.01 -4.70
CA THR A 118 28.33 3.50 -3.56
C THR A 118 29.26 4.56 -2.96
N GLY A 119 29.03 4.91 -1.71
CA GLY A 119 29.99 5.61 -0.86
C GLY A 119 29.80 7.09 -0.62
N THR A 120 28.90 7.77 -1.32
CA THR A 120 28.61 9.18 -1.01
C THR A 120 27.17 9.52 -1.37
N PHE A 121 26.36 9.84 -0.37
CA PHE A 121 25.11 10.55 -0.61
C PHE A 121 25.45 11.91 -1.22
N LYS A 122 25.45 12.02 -2.53
CA LYS A 122 25.50 13.30 -3.20
C LYS A 122 24.12 13.90 -3.15
N LEU A 123 24.04 15.17 -2.79
CA LEU A 123 22.80 15.95 -2.74
C LEU A 123 22.04 15.89 -4.07
N GLU A 124 22.77 15.74 -5.17
CA GLU A 124 22.26 15.57 -6.54
C GLU A 124 21.41 14.30 -6.70
N ASN A 125 21.77 13.20 -6.05
CA ASN A 125 21.04 11.93 -6.10
C ASN A 125 19.75 11.95 -5.26
N PHE A 126 19.66 12.89 -4.31
CA PHE A 126 18.47 13.08 -3.48
C PHE A 126 17.33 13.75 -4.24
N TYR A 127 17.64 14.54 -5.27
CA TYR A 127 16.65 15.27 -6.06
C TYR A 127 16.28 14.59 -7.38
N SER A 128 17.02 13.60 -7.83
CA SER A 128 16.79 12.95 -9.13
C SER A 128 15.77 11.81 -9.09
N THR A 129 15.47 11.27 -7.91
CA THR A 129 14.48 10.20 -7.74
C THR A 129 13.25 10.77 -7.02
N PRO A 130 12.05 10.74 -7.60
CA PRO A 130 10.87 11.16 -6.86
C PRO A 130 10.73 10.28 -5.63
N SER A 131 10.90 10.88 -4.46
CA SER A 131 10.83 10.19 -3.17
C SER A 131 9.41 9.68 -2.87
N THR A 132 8.41 10.26 -3.53
CA THR A 132 7.00 9.96 -3.28
C THR A 132 6.19 10.07 -4.57
N ALA A 133 5.34 9.08 -4.82
CA ALA A 133 4.41 9.05 -5.94
C ALA A 133 2.99 8.76 -5.45
N LEU A 134 2.03 9.60 -5.83
CA LEU A 134 0.61 9.33 -5.65
C LEU A 134 0.16 8.38 -6.76
N ILE A 135 -0.11 7.13 -6.40
CA ILE A 135 -0.45 6.07 -7.37
C ILE A 135 -1.95 5.80 -7.51
N TRP A 136 -2.73 6.27 -6.55
CA TRP A 136 -4.19 6.27 -6.58
C TRP A 136 -4.72 7.51 -5.89
N ASP A 137 -5.65 8.21 -6.54
CA ASP A 137 -6.37 9.36 -5.97
C ASP A 137 -7.83 9.33 -6.41
N ALA A 138 -8.72 9.09 -5.48
CA ALA A 138 -10.16 9.23 -5.66
C ALA A 138 -10.66 10.59 -5.13
N GLY A 139 -9.75 11.40 -4.56
CA GLY A 139 -10.08 12.68 -3.93
C GLY A 139 -10.98 12.54 -2.69
N PHE A 140 -11.18 13.65 -2.01
CA PHE A 140 -12.13 13.77 -0.91
C PHE A 140 -13.35 14.62 -1.31
N GLU A 141 -13.20 15.45 -2.32
CA GLU A 141 -14.19 16.46 -2.72
C GLU A 141 -14.87 16.15 -4.06
N ASP A 142 -14.22 15.39 -4.95
CA ASP A 142 -14.80 15.07 -6.26
C ASP A 142 -15.70 13.83 -6.18
N THR A 143 -17.00 14.05 -6.11
CA THR A 143 -18.01 13.00 -6.08
C THR A 143 -18.14 12.21 -7.39
N ARG A 144 -17.48 12.66 -8.46
CA ARG A 144 -17.50 11.98 -9.78
C ARG A 144 -16.52 10.82 -9.85
N ILE A 145 -15.54 10.76 -8.94
CA ILE A 145 -14.57 9.68 -8.86
C ILE A 145 -14.93 8.78 -7.68
N SER A 146 -15.34 7.55 -7.96
CA SER A 146 -15.64 6.58 -6.92
C SER A 146 -14.36 6.05 -6.28
N PRO A 147 -14.26 6.03 -4.95
CA PRO A 147 -13.15 5.38 -4.26
C PRO A 147 -13.19 3.86 -4.47
N LEU A 148 -12.04 3.18 -4.30
CA LEU A 148 -12.04 1.73 -4.20
C LEU A 148 -12.73 1.34 -2.89
N THR A 149 -13.82 0.60 -2.99
CA THR A 149 -14.69 0.33 -1.85
C THR A 149 -14.66 -1.14 -1.48
N ILE A 150 -14.47 -1.42 -0.18
CA ILE A 150 -14.71 -2.72 0.43
C ILE A 150 -16.04 -2.58 1.19
N PRO A 151 -17.11 -3.25 0.73
CA PRO A 151 -18.43 -3.12 1.35
C PRO A 151 -18.47 -3.79 2.73
N ALA A 152 -19.39 -3.34 3.58
CA ALA A 152 -19.71 -4.03 4.81
C ALA A 152 -20.28 -5.42 4.53
N SER A 153 -20.16 -6.33 5.49
CA SER A 153 -20.71 -7.68 5.46
C SER A 153 -20.27 -8.54 4.25
N THR A 154 -19.15 -8.19 3.64
CA THR A 154 -18.57 -8.91 2.51
C THR A 154 -17.08 -9.11 2.75
N ALA A 155 -16.60 -10.33 2.59
CA ALA A 155 -15.15 -10.56 2.63
C ALA A 155 -14.49 -9.98 1.39
N GLY A 156 -13.48 -9.14 1.60
CA GLY A 156 -12.76 -8.53 0.51
C GLY A 156 -11.67 -7.58 0.97
N GLY A 157 -10.76 -7.25 0.07
CA GLY A 157 -9.65 -6.37 0.39
C GLY A 157 -9.06 -5.68 -0.82
N ILE A 158 -8.26 -4.65 -0.54
CA ILE A 158 -7.43 -3.93 -1.51
C ILE A 158 -5.98 -4.17 -1.13
N CYS A 159 -5.16 -4.55 -2.12
CA CYS A 159 -3.73 -4.76 -1.95
C CYS A 159 -2.93 -3.89 -2.91
N VAL A 160 -1.79 -3.41 -2.41
CA VAL A 160 -0.69 -2.88 -3.21
C VAL A 160 0.39 -3.96 -3.22
N TYR A 161 0.73 -4.48 -4.38
CA TYR A 161 1.63 -5.63 -4.53
C TYR A 161 2.47 -5.54 -5.80
N GLY A 162 3.52 -6.33 -5.88
CA GLY A 162 4.34 -6.36 -7.08
C GLY A 162 5.59 -7.21 -6.96
N THR A 163 6.42 -7.12 -8.00
CA THR A 163 7.73 -7.79 -8.10
C THR A 163 8.78 -6.80 -8.57
N MET A 164 10.00 -6.91 -8.05
CA MET A 164 11.13 -6.08 -8.40
C MET A 164 12.33 -6.93 -8.80
N THR A 165 13.21 -6.41 -9.64
CA THR A 165 14.42 -7.13 -10.11
C THR A 165 15.46 -7.35 -9.01
N ALA A 166 15.45 -6.51 -7.98
CA ALA A 166 16.41 -6.57 -6.87
C ALA A 166 15.74 -6.27 -5.54
N VAL A 167 16.44 -6.55 -4.45
CA VAL A 167 16.00 -6.28 -3.08
C VAL A 167 16.18 -4.80 -2.77
N GLY A 168 15.18 -4.20 -2.16
CA GLY A 168 15.19 -2.83 -1.68
C GLY A 168 14.01 -2.59 -0.74
N ASN A 169 13.80 -1.35 -0.35
CA ASN A 169 12.73 -0.96 0.57
C ASN A 169 11.80 0.07 -0.05
N ILE A 170 10.53 -0.07 0.24
CA ILE A 170 9.49 0.87 -0.15
C ILE A 170 8.54 1.08 1.02
N ASP A 171 8.05 2.30 1.18
CA ASP A 171 6.96 2.60 2.08
C ASP A 171 5.67 2.77 1.28
N VAL A 172 4.55 2.40 1.89
CA VAL A 172 3.23 2.60 1.31
C VAL A 172 2.33 3.28 2.33
N ALA A 173 1.72 4.39 1.95
CA ALA A 173 0.68 5.01 2.74
C ALA A 173 -0.67 4.86 2.05
N ILE A 174 -1.69 4.43 2.80
CA ILE A 174 -3.06 4.29 2.32
C ILE A 174 -3.96 5.18 3.18
N GLU A 175 -4.54 6.19 2.55
CA GLU A 175 -5.60 7.00 3.17
C GLU A 175 -6.96 6.42 2.84
N PHE A 176 -7.76 6.20 3.86
CA PHE A 176 -9.09 5.62 3.71
C PHE A 176 -10.11 6.24 4.67
N THR A 177 -11.38 6.11 4.33
CA THR A 177 -12.49 6.51 5.19
C THR A 177 -13.31 5.30 5.60
N LEU A 178 -13.87 5.36 6.79
CA LEU A 178 -14.81 4.38 7.35
C LEU A 178 -16.19 5.02 7.53
N THR A 179 -17.23 4.32 7.11
CA THR A 179 -18.63 4.72 7.27
C THR A 179 -19.50 3.55 7.69
#